data_15b5bcf8db24efa226d127125b62fed0
#
_entry.id   15b5bcf8db24efa226d127125b62fed0
#
_cell.length_a   1.000
_cell.length_b   1.000
_cell.length_c   1.000
_cell.angle_alpha   90.00
_cell.angle_beta   90.00
_cell.angle_gamma   90.00
#
_symmetry.space_group_name_H-M   'P 1'
#
loop_
_entity.id
_entity.type
_entity.pdbx_description
1 polymer ?
#
loop_
_entity_poly.entity_id
_entity_poly.type
_entity_poly.pdbx_seq_one_letter_code
_entity_poly.pdbx_strand_id
1 'polypeptide(L)'
;MLAGQLPAGAFPGRRHKILTPDKANAFYGAGLVFSMKDSHPDYPSLVLSNYILGGGSLASRLGTRVRQKEGLSYGIFSMFRAGSVNQRGSFTIVAISNPQNSPKVVTSIRDEIDKFLKSGVTAQELAAAQRGYLQALRVGRTDDARLAGLIAGTLFSRRTLKFHAELERRVSDTTPESILTATRKYFDPKKLVVVTAGDFNKTP
;
A
#
# COMPACT_ATOMS: atom_id res chain seq x y z
N MET A 1 25.10 16.17 -3.27
CA MET A 1 23.73 15.60 -3.24
C MET A 1 23.49 15.11 -1.82
N LEU A 2 22.59 15.79 -1.11
CA LEU A 2 22.24 15.43 0.27
C LEU A 2 21.45 14.12 0.23
N ALA A 3 22.07 13.02 0.60
CA ALA A 3 21.38 11.77 0.92
C ALA A 3 20.55 12.04 2.19
N GLY A 4 19.31 12.46 2.01
CA GLY A 4 18.39 12.67 3.12
C GLY A 4 18.09 11.34 3.78
N GLN A 5 18.86 10.98 4.79
CA GLN A 5 18.44 9.99 5.76
C GLN A 5 17.21 10.55 6.45
N LEU A 6 16.10 9.83 6.38
CA LEU A 6 14.97 10.11 7.26
C LEU A 6 15.48 10.07 8.70
N PRO A 7 15.16 11.08 9.53
CA PRO A 7 15.53 11.04 10.93
C PRO A 7 15.07 9.72 11.53
N ALA A 8 15.90 9.09 12.33
CA ALA A 8 15.63 7.80 13.00
C ALA A 8 14.48 7.88 14.04
N GLY A 9 13.77 8.98 14.11
CA GLY A 9 12.60 9.20 14.95
C GLY A 9 11.31 8.87 14.21
N ALA A 10 10.55 7.95 14.75
CA ALA A 10 9.19 7.69 14.29
C ALA A 10 8.37 8.98 14.42
N PHE A 11 7.83 9.48 13.30
CA PHE A 11 6.84 10.55 13.37
C PHE A 11 5.62 10.02 14.12
N PRO A 12 5.17 10.69 15.20
CA PRO A 12 3.94 10.29 15.87
C PRO A 12 2.77 10.40 14.89
N GLY A 13 1.87 9.44 14.94
CA GLY A 13 0.64 9.49 14.15
C GLY A 13 -0.11 10.78 14.44
N ARG A 14 -0.59 11.44 13.38
CA ARG A 14 -1.38 12.68 13.47
C ARG A 14 -2.66 12.52 12.67
N ARG A 15 -3.70 13.18 13.12
CA ARG A 15 -4.98 13.22 12.40
C ARG A 15 -5.33 14.66 12.09
N HIS A 16 -5.59 14.92 10.82
CA HIS A 16 -6.02 16.23 10.32
C HIS A 16 -7.37 16.08 9.64
N LYS A 17 -8.32 16.94 10.03
CA LYS A 17 -9.61 17.06 9.38
C LYS A 17 -9.67 18.44 8.73
N ILE A 18 -9.85 18.48 7.42
CA ILE A 18 -9.89 19.70 6.61
C ILE A 18 -11.31 19.84 6.10
N LEU A 19 -11.97 20.94 6.46
CA LEU A 19 -13.28 21.28 5.91
C LEU A 19 -13.07 21.91 4.52
N THR A 20 -13.70 21.34 3.51
CA THR A 20 -13.70 21.85 2.15
C THR A 20 -15.15 22.02 1.69
N PRO A 21 -15.76 23.21 1.93
CA PRO A 21 -17.14 23.48 1.58
C PRO A 21 -17.41 23.23 0.09
N ASP A 22 -18.66 22.86 -0.23
CA ASP A 22 -19.14 22.66 -1.60
C ASP A 22 -18.46 21.54 -2.41
N LYS A 23 -17.56 20.76 -1.81
CA LYS A 23 -16.97 19.59 -2.49
C LYS A 23 -17.92 18.40 -2.41
N ALA A 24 -18.22 17.83 -3.58
CA ALA A 24 -19.08 16.64 -3.68
C ALA A 24 -18.45 15.38 -3.07
N ASN A 25 -17.12 15.30 -3.07
CA ASN A 25 -16.40 14.16 -2.58
C ASN A 25 -15.55 14.50 -1.36
N ALA A 26 -15.45 13.55 -0.44
CA ALA A 26 -14.47 13.54 0.64
C ALA A 26 -13.27 12.67 0.27
N PHE A 27 -12.11 13.11 0.71
CA PHE A 27 -10.83 12.41 0.59
C PHE A 27 -10.43 11.84 1.94
N TYR A 28 -9.94 10.61 1.94
CA TYR A 28 -9.21 9.99 3.03
C TYR A 28 -7.82 9.62 2.54
N GLY A 29 -6.80 10.08 3.22
CA GLY A 29 -5.42 9.69 3.02
C GLY A 29 -4.80 9.27 4.33
N ALA A 30 -4.16 8.12 4.38
CA ALA A 30 -3.38 7.67 5.52
C ALA A 30 -2.03 7.17 5.04
N GLY A 31 -0.95 7.54 5.73
CA GLY A 31 0.38 7.12 5.33
C GLY A 31 1.36 7.06 6.49
N LEU A 32 2.37 6.25 6.32
CA LEU A 32 3.54 6.17 7.18
C LEU A 32 4.80 5.99 6.34
N VAL A 33 5.93 6.40 6.90
CA VAL A 33 7.25 6.24 6.30
C VAL A 33 8.18 5.51 7.26
N PHE A 34 9.09 4.73 6.71
CA PHE A 34 10.05 3.94 7.48
C PHE A 34 11.32 3.70 6.67
N SER A 35 12.37 3.21 7.33
CA SER A 35 13.65 2.91 6.67
C SER A 35 13.55 1.56 5.96
N MET A 36 13.63 1.56 4.62
CA MET A 36 13.65 0.34 3.81
C MET A 36 14.16 0.61 2.40
N LYS A 37 14.92 -0.36 1.87
CA LYS A 37 15.22 -0.47 0.42
C LYS A 37 14.44 -1.64 -0.19
N ASP A 38 14.25 -1.60 -1.50
CA ASP A 38 13.64 -2.68 -2.27
C ASP A 38 14.48 -3.97 -2.31
N SER A 39 15.76 -3.89 -1.92
CA SER A 39 16.65 -5.05 -1.74
C SER A 39 16.50 -5.72 -0.35
N HIS A 40 15.74 -5.11 0.58
CA HIS A 40 15.58 -5.65 1.93
C HIS A 40 14.93 -7.05 1.92
N PRO A 41 15.33 -7.98 2.83
CA PRO A 41 14.71 -9.31 2.93
C PRO A 41 13.18 -9.29 3.07
N ASP A 42 12.61 -8.38 3.85
CA ASP A 42 11.17 -8.27 4.08
C ASP A 42 10.40 -7.59 2.91
N TYR A 43 11.09 -7.06 1.89
CA TYR A 43 10.46 -6.32 0.81
C TYR A 43 9.40 -7.14 0.04
N PRO A 44 9.65 -8.41 -0.38
CA PRO A 44 8.65 -9.21 -1.08
C PRO A 44 7.38 -9.43 -0.24
N SER A 45 7.53 -9.67 1.06
CA SER A 45 6.41 -9.84 1.99
C SER A 45 5.55 -8.59 2.09
N LEU A 46 6.17 -7.39 2.13
CA LEU A 46 5.42 -6.13 2.15
C LEU A 46 4.78 -5.78 0.81
N VAL A 47 5.38 -6.17 -0.31
CA VAL A 47 4.76 -6.06 -1.64
C VAL A 47 3.46 -6.86 -1.68
N LEU A 48 3.49 -8.14 -1.24
CA LEU A 48 2.29 -8.98 -1.22
C LEU A 48 1.30 -8.54 -0.14
N SER A 49 1.76 -8.07 1.04
CA SER A 49 0.90 -7.45 2.05
C SER A 49 0.08 -6.30 1.45
N ASN A 50 0.74 -5.39 0.74
CA ASN A 50 0.07 -4.30 0.06
C ASN A 50 -0.88 -4.79 -1.03
N TYR A 51 -0.46 -5.76 -1.85
CA TYR A 51 -1.29 -6.31 -2.92
C TYR A 51 -2.60 -6.90 -2.39
N ILE A 52 -2.54 -7.66 -1.30
CA ILE A 52 -3.71 -8.26 -0.64
C ILE A 52 -4.56 -7.18 0.05
N LEU A 53 -3.95 -6.21 0.73
CA LEU A 53 -4.70 -5.22 1.49
C LEU A 53 -5.46 -4.26 0.59
N GLY A 54 -4.80 -3.64 -0.40
CA GLY A 54 -5.43 -2.61 -1.24
C GLY A 54 -4.80 -2.42 -2.62
N GLY A 55 -3.61 -2.99 -2.88
CA GLY A 55 -2.89 -2.82 -4.14
C GLY A 55 -3.38 -3.72 -5.28
N GLY A 56 -4.06 -4.80 -4.97
CA GLY A 56 -4.62 -5.76 -5.94
C GLY A 56 -5.96 -5.34 -6.53
N SER A 57 -6.26 -4.04 -6.58
CA SER A 57 -7.49 -3.49 -7.14
C SER A 57 -8.75 -4.03 -6.43
N LEU A 58 -9.79 -4.39 -7.19
CA LEU A 58 -11.09 -4.84 -6.66
C LEU A 58 -11.03 -6.16 -5.88
N ALA A 59 -10.05 -7.00 -6.16
CA ALA A 59 -9.85 -8.27 -5.45
C ALA A 59 -9.11 -8.11 -4.11
N SER A 60 -8.66 -6.90 -3.78
CA SER A 60 -8.05 -6.61 -2.49
C SER A 60 -9.08 -6.56 -1.36
N ARG A 61 -8.65 -6.73 -0.11
CA ARG A 61 -9.53 -6.69 1.07
C ARG A 61 -10.28 -5.36 1.18
N LEU A 62 -9.56 -4.23 1.03
CA LEU A 62 -10.16 -2.90 1.06
C LEU A 62 -11.14 -2.69 -0.10
N GLY A 63 -10.76 -3.11 -1.33
CA GLY A 63 -11.63 -3.03 -2.49
C GLY A 63 -12.91 -3.83 -2.32
N THR A 64 -12.78 -5.08 -1.87
CA THR A 64 -13.93 -5.97 -1.61
C THR A 64 -14.84 -5.43 -0.52
N ARG A 65 -14.28 -4.99 0.61
CA ARG A 65 -15.10 -4.55 1.74
C ARG A 65 -15.73 -3.19 1.48
N VAL A 66 -14.89 -2.17 1.26
CA VAL A 66 -15.36 -0.77 1.31
C VAL A 66 -16.10 -0.37 0.04
N ARG A 67 -15.66 -0.89 -1.12
CA ARG A 67 -16.28 -0.56 -2.41
C ARG A 67 -17.37 -1.54 -2.81
N GLN A 68 -17.10 -2.86 -2.80
CA GLN A 68 -18.05 -3.83 -3.35
C GLN A 68 -19.16 -4.19 -2.36
N LYS A 69 -18.82 -4.51 -1.09
CA LYS A 69 -19.81 -4.97 -0.09
C LYS A 69 -20.55 -3.82 0.57
N GLU A 70 -19.83 -2.77 0.97
CA GLU A 70 -20.42 -1.67 1.74
C GLU A 70 -20.85 -0.47 0.85
N GLY A 71 -20.37 -0.38 -0.38
CA GLY A 71 -20.71 0.70 -1.31
C GLY A 71 -20.33 2.10 -0.84
N LEU A 72 -19.36 2.20 0.08
CA LEU A 72 -19.02 3.46 0.77
C LEU A 72 -18.07 4.36 -0.02
N SER A 73 -17.33 3.80 -0.96
CA SER A 73 -16.26 4.53 -1.66
C SER A 73 -16.32 4.32 -3.16
N TYR A 74 -16.10 5.39 -3.91
CA TYR A 74 -15.94 5.34 -5.38
C TYR A 74 -14.63 4.68 -5.79
N GLY A 75 -13.58 4.85 -4.97
CA GLY A 75 -12.27 4.24 -5.16
C GLY A 75 -11.50 4.17 -3.86
N ILE A 76 -10.91 3.01 -3.59
CA ILE A 76 -10.04 2.77 -2.46
C ILE A 76 -8.88 1.90 -2.90
N PHE A 77 -7.68 2.26 -2.49
CA PHE A 77 -6.47 1.49 -2.77
C PHE A 77 -5.39 1.75 -1.71
N SER A 78 -4.42 0.85 -1.65
CA SER A 78 -3.19 1.06 -0.92
C SER A 78 -1.98 0.97 -1.83
N MET A 79 -0.90 1.60 -1.41
CA MET A 79 0.35 1.66 -2.15
C MET A 79 1.52 1.50 -1.19
N PHE A 80 2.41 0.57 -1.51
CA PHE A 80 3.69 0.38 -0.85
C PHE A 80 4.82 0.74 -1.82
N ARG A 81 5.81 1.48 -1.34
CA ARG A 81 7.00 1.82 -2.11
C ARG A 81 8.24 1.67 -1.22
N ALA A 82 9.35 1.26 -1.82
CA ALA A 82 10.66 1.32 -1.20
C ALA A 82 11.70 1.81 -2.21
N GLY A 83 12.68 2.57 -1.71
CA GLY A 83 13.72 3.15 -2.56
C GLY A 83 14.73 2.12 -3.05
N SER A 84 15.19 2.26 -4.29
CA SER A 84 16.27 1.44 -4.83
C SER A 84 17.65 1.93 -4.37
N VAL A 85 17.81 3.23 -4.17
CA VAL A 85 19.06 3.88 -3.76
C VAL A 85 18.99 4.31 -2.30
N ASN A 86 17.91 4.98 -1.90
CA ASN A 86 17.74 5.53 -0.55
C ASN A 86 16.95 4.57 0.34
N GLN A 87 17.27 4.53 1.64
CA GLN A 87 16.53 3.75 2.64
C GLN A 87 15.21 4.45 3.02
N ARG A 88 14.28 4.52 2.07
CA ARG A 88 12.98 5.14 2.27
C ARG A 88 11.87 4.19 1.81
N GLY A 89 11.13 3.67 2.78
CA GLY A 89 9.88 2.95 2.58
C GLY A 89 8.69 3.85 2.88
N SER A 90 7.58 3.63 2.21
CA SER A 90 6.31 4.29 2.51
C SER A 90 5.13 3.35 2.25
N PHE A 91 4.12 3.48 3.09
CA PHE A 91 2.84 2.84 2.90
C PHE A 91 1.75 3.91 2.93
N THR A 92 0.82 3.87 1.98
CA THR A 92 -0.25 4.85 1.85
C THR A 92 -1.57 4.16 1.54
N ILE A 93 -2.66 4.62 2.15
CA ILE A 93 -4.04 4.23 1.82
C ILE A 93 -4.78 5.49 1.38
N VAL A 94 -5.52 5.39 0.30
CA VAL A 94 -6.36 6.48 -0.23
C VAL A 94 -7.76 5.96 -0.47
N ALA A 95 -8.76 6.76 -0.08
CA ALA A 95 -10.15 6.51 -0.43
C ALA A 95 -10.86 7.83 -0.81
N ILE A 96 -11.80 7.72 -1.76
CA ILE A 96 -12.68 8.82 -2.18
C ILE A 96 -14.11 8.35 -1.96
N SER A 97 -14.90 9.13 -1.24
CA SER A 97 -16.27 8.79 -0.87
C SER A 97 -17.18 10.02 -0.85
N ASN A 98 -18.48 9.79 -0.74
CA ASN A 98 -19.38 10.84 -0.31
C ASN A 98 -18.96 11.30 1.11
N PRO A 99 -18.98 12.62 1.42
CA PRO A 99 -18.63 13.15 2.75
C PRO A 99 -19.35 12.48 3.91
N GLN A 100 -20.61 12.12 3.74
CA GLN A 100 -21.45 11.44 4.75
C GLN A 100 -20.96 10.01 5.05
N ASN A 101 -20.32 9.34 4.07
CA ASN A 101 -19.76 8.01 4.23
C ASN A 101 -18.38 8.02 4.89
N SER A 102 -17.72 9.17 4.96
CA SER A 102 -16.33 9.29 5.45
C SER A 102 -16.10 8.62 6.83
N PRO A 103 -16.97 8.77 7.85
CA PRO A 103 -16.77 8.09 9.13
C PRO A 103 -16.80 6.56 9.00
N LYS A 104 -17.73 6.03 8.19
CA LYS A 104 -17.84 4.58 7.94
C LYS A 104 -16.62 4.06 7.18
N VAL A 105 -16.15 4.80 6.16
CA VAL A 105 -14.92 4.46 5.41
C VAL A 105 -13.72 4.37 6.34
N VAL A 106 -13.54 5.34 7.24
CA VAL A 106 -12.46 5.34 8.24
C VAL A 106 -12.53 4.11 9.14
N THR A 107 -13.74 3.75 9.60
CA THR A 107 -13.95 2.57 10.45
C THR A 107 -13.63 1.29 9.69
N SER A 108 -14.15 1.12 8.49
CA SER A 108 -13.92 -0.09 7.67
C SER A 108 -12.45 -0.28 7.30
N ILE A 109 -11.73 0.80 7.00
CA ILE A 109 -10.28 0.74 6.76
C ILE A 109 -9.55 0.29 8.01
N ARG A 110 -9.87 0.87 9.18
CA ARG A 110 -9.23 0.50 10.44
C ARG A 110 -9.46 -0.96 10.79
N ASP A 111 -10.70 -1.41 10.71
CA ASP A 111 -11.05 -2.81 10.99
C ASP A 111 -10.31 -3.80 10.08
N GLU A 112 -10.15 -3.48 8.79
CA GLU A 112 -9.38 -4.35 7.88
C GLU A 112 -7.89 -4.37 8.21
N ILE A 113 -7.32 -3.23 8.59
CA ILE A 113 -5.93 -3.16 9.07
C ILE A 113 -5.77 -4.00 10.34
N ASP A 114 -6.67 -3.84 11.31
CA ASP A 114 -6.61 -4.57 12.59
C ASP A 114 -6.75 -6.08 12.37
N LYS A 115 -7.66 -6.51 11.49
CA LYS A 115 -7.79 -7.92 11.09
C LYS A 115 -6.52 -8.44 10.42
N PHE A 116 -5.94 -7.65 9.51
CA PHE A 116 -4.72 -8.03 8.81
C PHE A 116 -3.56 -8.23 9.79
N LEU A 117 -3.38 -7.28 10.73
CA LEU A 117 -2.33 -7.34 11.75
C LEU A 117 -2.57 -8.44 12.79
N LYS A 118 -3.83 -8.78 13.08
CA LYS A 118 -4.19 -9.83 14.04
C LYS A 118 -4.00 -11.23 13.44
N SER A 119 -4.54 -11.47 12.26
CA SER A 119 -4.72 -12.79 11.69
C SER A 119 -3.86 -13.08 10.44
N GLY A 120 -3.17 -12.05 9.88
CA GLY A 120 -2.39 -12.22 8.66
C GLY A 120 -3.26 -12.51 7.44
N VAL A 121 -2.75 -13.37 6.58
CA VAL A 121 -3.37 -13.78 5.32
C VAL A 121 -3.53 -15.30 5.30
N THR A 122 -4.54 -15.78 4.58
CA THR A 122 -4.72 -17.22 4.33
C THR A 122 -3.77 -17.69 3.22
N ALA A 123 -3.49 -18.99 3.19
CA ALA A 123 -2.72 -19.61 2.11
C ALA A 123 -3.37 -19.38 0.73
N GLN A 124 -4.72 -19.38 0.67
CA GLN A 124 -5.45 -19.12 -0.56
C GLN A 124 -5.29 -17.66 -1.04
N GLU A 125 -5.40 -16.68 -0.13
CA GLU A 125 -5.17 -15.26 -0.45
C GLU A 125 -3.73 -15.04 -0.94
N LEU A 126 -2.76 -15.65 -0.27
CA LEU A 126 -1.35 -15.55 -0.66
C LEU A 126 -1.13 -16.13 -2.06
N ALA A 127 -1.60 -17.34 -2.33
CA ALA A 127 -1.44 -17.98 -3.63
C ALA A 127 -2.11 -17.16 -4.75
N ALA A 128 -3.27 -16.58 -4.50
CA ALA A 128 -3.94 -15.69 -5.45
C ALA A 128 -3.14 -14.40 -5.68
N ALA A 129 -2.60 -13.80 -4.62
CA ALA A 129 -1.79 -12.58 -4.69
C ALA A 129 -0.48 -12.81 -5.43
N GLN A 130 0.23 -13.91 -5.15
CA GLN A 130 1.46 -14.28 -5.87
C GLN A 130 1.20 -14.41 -7.37
N ARG A 131 0.19 -15.18 -7.76
CA ARG A 131 -0.18 -15.33 -9.18
C ARG A 131 -0.54 -14.00 -9.82
N GLY A 132 -1.41 -13.20 -9.18
CA GLY A 132 -1.87 -11.93 -9.72
C GLY A 132 -0.74 -10.91 -9.84
N TYR A 133 0.11 -10.78 -8.83
CA TYR A 133 1.25 -9.87 -8.83
C TYR A 133 2.28 -10.25 -9.91
N LEU A 134 2.69 -11.52 -9.97
CA LEU A 134 3.65 -11.99 -10.97
C LEU A 134 3.10 -11.88 -12.39
N GLN A 135 1.82 -12.15 -12.58
CA GLN A 135 1.16 -11.95 -13.87
C GLN A 135 1.14 -10.48 -14.28
N ALA A 136 0.85 -9.56 -13.33
CA ALA A 136 0.88 -8.12 -13.62
C ALA A 136 2.29 -7.64 -14.02
N LEU A 137 3.35 -8.18 -13.41
CA LEU A 137 4.73 -7.90 -13.83
C LEU A 137 5.02 -8.40 -15.25
N ARG A 138 4.56 -9.61 -15.59
CA ARG A 138 4.74 -10.17 -16.94
C ARG A 138 4.02 -9.33 -17.98
N VAL A 139 2.76 -9.02 -17.75
CA VAL A 139 1.97 -8.15 -18.64
C VAL A 139 2.58 -6.76 -18.74
N GLY A 140 3.07 -6.19 -17.62
CA GLY A 140 3.75 -4.90 -17.65
C GLY A 140 4.98 -4.85 -18.55
N ARG A 141 5.67 -5.97 -18.76
CA ARG A 141 6.84 -6.06 -19.66
C ARG A 141 6.49 -6.21 -21.14
N THR A 142 5.23 -6.42 -21.49
CA THR A 142 4.77 -6.40 -22.90
C THR A 142 4.46 -4.98 -23.40
N ASP A 143 4.46 -4.00 -22.49
CA ASP A 143 4.32 -2.58 -22.81
C ASP A 143 5.73 -1.95 -22.94
N ASP A 144 6.03 -1.40 -24.10
CA ASP A 144 7.37 -0.88 -24.43
C ASP A 144 7.79 0.27 -23.50
N ALA A 145 6.88 1.17 -23.13
CA ALA A 145 7.19 2.29 -22.27
C ALA A 145 7.51 1.82 -20.83
N ARG A 146 6.78 0.84 -20.33
CA ARG A 146 7.03 0.23 -19.01
C ARG A 146 8.34 -0.57 -19.03
N LEU A 147 8.61 -1.31 -20.08
CA LEU A 147 9.86 -2.07 -20.24
C LEU A 147 11.06 -1.11 -20.31
N ALA A 148 10.98 -0.05 -21.09
CA ALA A 148 12.01 0.98 -21.16
C ALA A 148 12.25 1.64 -19.80
N GLY A 149 11.17 1.98 -19.07
CA GLY A 149 11.25 2.52 -17.71
C GLY A 149 11.90 1.55 -16.73
N LEU A 150 11.59 0.26 -16.81
CA LEU A 150 12.22 -0.79 -16.00
C LEU A 150 13.73 -0.86 -16.26
N ILE A 151 14.13 -0.90 -17.53
CA ILE A 151 15.53 -0.95 -17.94
C ILE A 151 16.27 0.30 -17.46
N ALA A 152 15.73 1.49 -17.72
CA ALA A 152 16.33 2.76 -17.28
C ALA A 152 16.48 2.83 -15.74
N GLY A 153 15.47 2.43 -14.98
CA GLY A 153 15.53 2.37 -13.52
C GLY A 153 16.56 1.35 -13.01
N THR A 154 16.69 0.22 -13.71
CA THR A 154 17.68 -0.83 -13.40
C THR A 154 19.10 -0.30 -13.59
N LEU A 155 19.38 0.37 -14.72
CA LEU A 155 20.67 1.00 -15.00
C LEU A 155 20.97 2.14 -14.01
N PHE A 156 19.99 3.01 -13.74
CA PHE A 156 20.13 4.10 -12.76
C PHE A 156 20.52 3.57 -11.37
N SER A 157 19.94 2.46 -10.93
CA SER A 157 20.25 1.82 -9.65
C SER A 157 21.50 0.95 -9.68
N ARG A 158 22.25 0.94 -10.79
CA ARG A 158 23.46 0.12 -11.02
C ARG A 158 23.21 -1.37 -10.79
N ARG A 159 22.07 -1.85 -11.30
CA ARG A 159 21.64 -3.25 -11.20
C ARG A 159 21.55 -3.89 -12.58
N THR A 160 21.30 -5.18 -12.59
CA THR A 160 20.99 -5.96 -13.80
C THR A 160 19.58 -6.54 -13.70
N LEU A 161 19.06 -7.08 -14.78
CA LEU A 161 17.76 -7.75 -14.80
C LEU A 161 17.71 -8.98 -13.86
N LYS A 162 18.85 -9.52 -13.45
CA LYS A 162 18.92 -10.58 -12.43
C LYS A 162 18.28 -10.18 -11.11
N PHE A 163 18.35 -8.88 -10.74
CA PHE A 163 17.67 -8.37 -9.55
C PHE A 163 16.16 -8.58 -9.60
N HIS A 164 15.54 -8.33 -10.74
CA HIS A 164 14.09 -8.51 -10.92
C HIS A 164 13.70 -9.98 -10.93
N ALA A 165 14.48 -10.84 -11.58
CA ALA A 165 14.26 -12.28 -11.57
C ALA A 165 14.36 -12.86 -10.14
N GLU A 166 15.35 -12.42 -9.37
CA GLU A 166 15.51 -12.82 -7.97
C GLU A 166 14.37 -12.31 -7.09
N LEU A 167 13.90 -11.06 -7.32
CA LEU A 167 12.74 -10.53 -6.62
C LEU A 167 11.47 -11.36 -6.90
N GLU A 168 11.23 -11.73 -8.16
CA GLU A 168 10.08 -12.58 -8.54
C GLU A 168 10.16 -13.96 -7.86
N ARG A 169 11.35 -14.55 -7.80
CA ARG A 169 11.58 -15.81 -7.06
C ARG A 169 11.24 -15.63 -5.57
N ARG A 170 11.77 -14.59 -4.92
CA ARG A 170 11.50 -14.29 -3.50
C ARG A 170 10.03 -14.00 -3.22
N VAL A 171 9.31 -13.39 -4.16
CA VAL A 171 7.85 -13.21 -4.08
C VAL A 171 7.16 -14.57 -4.11
N SER A 172 7.60 -15.50 -4.97
CA SER A 172 7.06 -16.87 -5.03
C SER A 172 7.32 -17.67 -3.75
N ASP A 173 8.44 -17.43 -3.08
CA ASP A 173 8.86 -18.13 -1.85
C ASP A 173 8.23 -17.52 -0.57
N THR A 174 7.47 -16.43 -0.69
CA THR A 174 6.85 -15.76 0.47
C THR A 174 5.78 -16.66 1.13
N THR A 175 5.76 -16.68 2.46
CA THR A 175 4.79 -17.45 3.26
C THR A 175 3.82 -16.55 4.02
N PRO A 176 2.65 -17.05 4.49
CA PRO A 176 1.73 -16.28 5.31
C PRO A 176 2.39 -15.72 6.58
N GLU A 177 3.28 -16.48 7.21
CA GLU A 177 4.01 -16.10 8.43
C GLU A 177 4.97 -14.95 8.15
N SER A 178 5.70 -15.01 7.01
CA SER A 178 6.63 -13.93 6.63
C SER A 178 5.88 -12.63 6.32
N ILE A 179 4.69 -12.71 5.71
CA ILE A 179 3.81 -11.56 5.49
C ILE A 179 3.39 -10.95 6.82
N LEU A 180 2.86 -11.75 7.75
CA LEU A 180 2.38 -11.26 9.04
C LEU A 180 3.51 -10.62 9.85
N THR A 181 4.67 -11.28 9.90
CA THR A 181 5.87 -10.80 10.61
C THR A 181 6.35 -9.46 10.03
N ALA A 182 6.53 -9.38 8.72
CA ALA A 182 6.97 -8.16 8.06
C ALA A 182 5.94 -7.03 8.23
N THR A 183 4.64 -7.33 8.07
CA THR A 183 3.60 -6.31 8.22
C THR A 183 3.58 -5.74 9.64
N ARG A 184 3.63 -6.57 10.68
CA ARG A 184 3.68 -6.12 12.08
C ARG A 184 4.93 -5.28 12.40
N LYS A 185 6.05 -5.59 11.79
CA LYS A 185 7.32 -4.89 11.99
C LYS A 185 7.30 -3.46 11.43
N TYR A 186 6.72 -3.27 10.24
CA TYR A 186 6.79 -1.99 9.53
C TYR A 186 5.49 -1.19 9.55
N PHE A 187 4.37 -1.82 9.76
CA PHE A 187 3.07 -1.17 9.74
C PHE A 187 2.51 -1.02 11.16
N ASP A 188 2.77 0.13 11.77
CA ASP A 188 2.20 0.50 13.08
C ASP A 188 1.05 1.50 12.85
N PRO A 189 -0.22 1.10 13.09
CA PRO A 189 -1.37 2.00 12.94
C PRO A 189 -1.29 3.27 13.78
N LYS A 190 -0.54 3.25 14.89
CA LYS A 190 -0.35 4.42 15.77
C LYS A 190 0.55 5.47 15.16
N LYS A 191 1.36 5.11 14.16
CA LYS A 191 2.26 6.01 13.43
C LYS A 191 1.65 6.56 12.14
N LEU A 192 0.43 6.16 11.79
CA LEU A 192 -0.24 6.68 10.61
C LEU A 192 -0.55 8.17 10.76
N VAL A 193 -0.10 8.94 9.80
CA VAL A 193 -0.61 10.29 9.56
C VAL A 193 -1.87 10.15 8.73
N VAL A 194 -2.99 10.62 9.24
CA VAL A 194 -4.31 10.51 8.60
C VAL A 194 -4.82 11.90 8.27
N VAL A 195 -5.22 12.11 7.04
CA VAL A 195 -5.86 13.33 6.56
C VAL A 195 -7.23 12.97 6.00
N THR A 196 -8.27 13.66 6.46
CA THR A 196 -9.59 13.65 5.85
C THR A 196 -9.93 15.05 5.38
N ALA A 197 -10.41 15.18 4.15
CA ALA A 197 -10.85 16.46 3.60
C ALA A 197 -12.21 16.29 2.95
N GLY A 198 -13.15 17.22 3.18
CA GLY A 198 -14.50 17.13 2.62
C GLY A 198 -15.43 18.16 3.21
N ASP A 199 -16.64 18.25 2.64
CA ASP A 199 -17.75 19.03 3.20
C ASP A 199 -18.53 18.15 4.20
N PHE A 200 -18.01 18.08 5.41
CA PHE A 200 -18.59 17.23 6.47
C PHE A 200 -19.81 17.85 7.16
N ASN A 201 -20.16 19.08 6.81
CA ASN A 201 -21.35 19.79 7.34
C ASN A 201 -22.55 19.65 6.42
N LYS A 202 -22.35 19.12 5.21
CA LYS A 202 -23.43 18.94 4.24
C LYS A 202 -24.39 17.85 4.73
N THR A 203 -25.61 18.26 5.04
CA THR A 203 -26.71 17.32 5.33
C THR A 203 -27.12 16.59 4.05
N PRO A 204 -27.62 15.35 4.15
CA PRO A 204 -28.08 14.56 3.00
C PRO A 204 -29.16 15.26 2.20
#